data_1b14694a1453c065aa1d52ada814aa2f
#
_entry.id   1b14694a1453c065aa1d52ada814aa2f
#
_cell.length_a   1.000
_cell.length_b   1.000
_cell.length_c   1.000
_cell.angle_alpha   90.00
_cell.angle_beta   90.00
_cell.angle_gamma   90.00
#
_symmetry.space_group_name_H-M   'P 1'
#
loop_
_entity.id
_entity.type
_entity.pdbx_description
1 polymer ?
#
loop_
_entity_poly.entity_id
_entity_poly.type
_entity_poly.pdbx_seq_one_letter_code
_entity_poly.pdbx_strand_id
1 'polypeptide(L)'
;MATITIDLEKYRSVDKQTKYKSKVFTGRDRGIDVRDESKIDELEASNEKILISIPEDIYSINPSFFEELFKNVVKKLGREGFLAKFELKSNGDYDFQEELMEAIDRILNDATAIG
;
A
#
# COMPACT_ATOMS: atom_id res chain seq x y z
N MET A 1 1.98 -20.15 -11.49
CA MET A 1 2.63 -19.22 -10.57
C MET A 1 2.40 -17.81 -11.00
N ALA A 2 1.46 -17.18 -10.33
CA ALA A 2 1.02 -15.85 -10.76
C ALA A 2 1.63 -14.76 -9.89
N THR A 3 2.21 -13.77 -10.57
CA THR A 3 2.62 -12.52 -9.95
C THR A 3 1.77 -11.43 -10.56
N ILE A 4 1.15 -10.60 -9.73
CA ILE A 4 0.33 -9.48 -10.22
C ILE A 4 0.93 -8.17 -9.73
N THR A 5 0.83 -7.13 -10.55
CA THR A 5 1.32 -5.79 -10.20
C THR A 5 0.13 -4.88 -9.93
N ILE A 6 0.18 -4.19 -8.80
CA ILE A 6 -0.73 -3.09 -8.50
C ILE A 6 0.06 -1.80 -8.70
N ASP A 7 -0.31 -1.03 -9.71
CA ASP A 7 0.37 0.20 -10.07
C ASP A 7 -0.34 1.38 -9.41
N LEU A 8 0.33 1.98 -8.41
CA LEU A 8 -0.27 3.10 -7.67
C LEU A 8 -0.48 4.33 -8.53
N GLU A 9 0.15 4.40 -9.70
CA GLU A 9 -0.10 5.49 -10.65
C GLU A 9 -1.59 5.63 -10.97
N LYS A 10 -2.30 4.51 -11.04
CA LYS A 10 -3.72 4.49 -11.38
C LYS A 10 -4.61 5.08 -10.28
N TYR A 11 -4.08 5.23 -9.09
CA TYR A 11 -4.87 5.66 -7.92
C TYR A 11 -4.45 7.02 -7.38
N ARG A 12 -3.69 7.77 -8.16
CA ARG A 12 -3.25 9.11 -7.75
C ARG A 12 -4.42 10.09 -7.80
N SER A 13 -4.44 10.99 -6.81
CA SER A 13 -5.39 12.11 -6.83
C SER A 13 -4.95 13.13 -7.87
N VAL A 14 -5.92 13.70 -8.58
CA VAL A 14 -5.67 14.69 -9.62
C VAL A 14 -6.43 15.96 -9.26
N ASP A 15 -5.74 17.11 -9.27
CA ASP A 15 -6.37 18.39 -9.06
C ASP A 15 -7.25 18.72 -10.27
N LYS A 16 -8.51 19.05 -10.01
CA LYS A 16 -9.48 19.26 -11.07
C LYS A 16 -9.21 20.52 -11.90
N GLN A 17 -8.58 21.50 -11.30
CA GLN A 17 -8.30 22.77 -11.98
C GLN A 17 -7.00 22.73 -12.76
N THR A 18 -5.92 22.29 -12.12
CA THR A 18 -4.59 22.29 -12.73
C THR A 18 -4.28 21.04 -13.52
N LYS A 19 -5.01 19.95 -13.24
CA LYS A 19 -4.79 18.61 -13.82
C LYS A 19 -3.47 17.97 -13.38
N TYR A 20 -2.82 18.54 -12.37
CA TYR A 20 -1.60 17.93 -11.82
C TYR A 20 -1.95 16.77 -10.92
N LYS A 21 -1.17 15.71 -11.02
CA LYS A 21 -1.30 14.54 -10.15
C LYS A 21 -0.59 14.83 -8.83
N SER A 22 -1.19 14.36 -7.75
CA SER A 22 -0.58 14.48 -6.43
C SER A 22 0.73 13.69 -6.39
N LYS A 23 1.74 14.25 -5.73
CA LYS A 23 3.04 13.60 -5.56
C LYS A 23 3.17 12.94 -4.20
N VAL A 24 2.05 12.83 -3.48
CA VAL A 24 1.99 12.20 -2.17
C VAL A 24 0.77 11.30 -2.10
N PHE A 25 0.86 10.26 -1.27
CA PHE A 25 -0.31 9.49 -0.88
C PHE A 25 -0.50 9.71 0.61
N THR A 26 -1.64 10.29 0.99
CA THR A 26 -1.92 10.63 2.37
C THR A 26 -3.34 10.26 2.74
N GLY A 27 -3.53 10.01 4.04
CA GLY A 27 -4.86 9.87 4.61
C GLY A 27 -5.40 8.45 4.58
N ARG A 28 -6.19 8.15 5.60
CA ARG A 28 -6.81 6.84 5.76
C ARG A 28 -7.85 6.59 4.68
N ASP A 29 -8.63 7.63 4.35
CA ASP A 29 -9.68 7.49 3.35
C ASP A 29 -9.11 7.09 2.00
N ARG A 30 -7.98 7.66 1.62
CA ARG A 30 -7.34 7.33 0.35
C ARG A 30 -6.82 5.89 0.36
N GLY A 31 -6.27 5.46 1.49
CA GLY A 31 -5.82 4.07 1.64
C GLY A 31 -6.98 3.08 1.50
N ILE A 32 -8.12 3.40 2.11
CA ILE A 32 -9.32 2.56 2.01
C ILE A 32 -9.81 2.51 0.56
N ASP A 33 -9.85 3.66 -0.12
CA ASP A 33 -10.29 3.71 -1.51
C ASP A 33 -9.40 2.86 -2.41
N VAL A 34 -8.09 2.96 -2.25
CA VAL A 34 -7.16 2.17 -3.07
C VAL A 34 -7.30 0.69 -2.73
N ARG A 35 -7.47 0.35 -1.47
CA ARG A 35 -7.72 -1.05 -1.08
C ARG A 35 -8.94 -1.61 -1.82
N ASP A 36 -10.04 -0.86 -1.82
CA ASP A 36 -11.27 -1.30 -2.45
C ASP A 36 -11.16 -1.32 -3.98
N GLU A 37 -10.61 -0.29 -4.57
CA GLU A 37 -10.52 -0.17 -6.02
C GLU A 37 -9.53 -1.15 -6.63
N SER A 38 -8.40 -1.39 -5.95
CA SER A 38 -7.38 -2.32 -6.44
C SER A 38 -7.75 -3.76 -6.20
N LYS A 39 -8.69 -4.01 -5.29
CA LYS A 39 -9.08 -5.36 -4.87
C LYS A 39 -7.91 -6.16 -4.33
N ILE A 40 -7.04 -5.48 -3.60
CA ILE A 40 -5.80 -6.06 -3.09
C ILE A 40 -6.04 -7.32 -2.27
N ASP A 41 -7.12 -7.34 -1.47
CA ASP A 41 -7.42 -8.50 -0.63
C ASP A 41 -7.74 -9.73 -1.48
N GLU A 42 -8.48 -9.53 -2.57
CA GLU A 42 -8.81 -10.61 -3.49
C GLU A 42 -7.59 -11.05 -4.29
N LEU A 43 -6.77 -10.09 -4.73
CA LEU A 43 -5.57 -10.38 -5.49
C LEU A 43 -4.57 -11.16 -4.65
N GLU A 44 -4.47 -10.84 -3.36
CA GLU A 44 -3.60 -11.59 -2.46
C GLU A 44 -4.04 -13.05 -2.38
N ALA A 45 -5.33 -13.32 -2.29
CA ALA A 45 -5.84 -14.67 -2.19
C ALA A 45 -5.64 -15.47 -3.46
N SER A 46 -5.57 -14.81 -4.62
CA SER A 46 -5.53 -15.45 -5.93
C SER A 46 -4.15 -15.54 -6.57
N ASN A 47 -3.15 -14.89 -6.00
CA ASN A 47 -1.81 -14.83 -6.59
C ASN A 47 -0.75 -15.21 -5.58
N GLU A 48 0.37 -15.70 -6.05
CA GLU A 48 1.47 -16.08 -5.18
C GLU A 48 2.31 -14.87 -4.75
N LYS A 49 2.40 -13.89 -5.61
CA LYS A 49 3.21 -12.70 -5.33
C LYS A 49 2.53 -11.45 -5.84
N ILE A 50 2.62 -10.38 -5.04
CA ILE A 50 2.03 -9.10 -5.38
C ILE A 50 3.15 -8.06 -5.43
N LEU A 51 3.26 -7.37 -6.55
CA LEU A 51 4.20 -6.27 -6.71
C LEU A 51 3.43 -4.95 -6.63
N ILE A 52 3.86 -4.07 -5.77
CA ILE A 52 3.28 -2.73 -5.64
C ILE A 52 4.26 -1.75 -6.27
N SER A 53 3.84 -1.10 -7.36
CA SER A 53 4.69 -0.15 -8.07
C SER A 53 4.36 1.27 -7.64
N ILE A 54 5.37 2.00 -7.16
CA ILE A 54 5.25 3.38 -6.69
C ILE A 54 5.80 4.30 -7.79
N PRO A 55 5.01 5.27 -8.28
CA PRO A 55 5.45 6.16 -9.37
C PRO A 55 6.73 6.92 -9.03
N GLU A 56 7.50 7.22 -10.06
CA GLU A 56 8.83 7.82 -9.90
C GLU A 56 8.82 9.23 -9.29
N ASP A 57 7.73 9.97 -9.46
CA ASP A 57 7.64 11.34 -8.95
C ASP A 57 6.94 11.45 -7.60
N ILE A 58 6.58 10.34 -6.99
CA ILE A 58 6.07 10.34 -5.62
C ILE A 58 7.25 10.61 -4.68
N TYR A 59 7.07 11.57 -3.76
CA TYR A 59 8.12 11.85 -2.80
C TYR A 59 7.72 11.58 -1.36
N SER A 60 6.46 11.26 -1.09
CA SER A 60 6.03 10.94 0.28
C SER A 60 4.78 10.08 0.28
N ILE A 61 4.77 9.08 1.14
CA ILE A 61 3.58 8.26 1.42
C ILE A 61 3.43 8.22 2.94
N ASN A 62 2.29 8.69 3.42
CA ASN A 62 2.04 8.71 4.85
C ASN A 62 1.79 7.29 5.37
N PRO A 63 2.30 6.92 6.55
CA PRO A 63 2.04 5.59 7.11
C PRO A 63 0.55 5.25 7.21
N SER A 64 -0.32 6.23 7.43
CA SER A 64 -1.77 6.01 7.49
C SER A 64 -2.33 5.44 6.19
N PHE A 65 -1.76 5.85 5.06
CA PHE A 65 -2.17 5.32 3.76
C PHE A 65 -1.83 3.83 3.65
N PHE A 66 -0.60 3.46 3.96
CA PHE A 66 -0.18 2.06 3.95
C PHE A 66 -0.96 1.23 4.97
N GLU A 67 -1.22 1.81 6.13
CA GLU A 67 -1.95 1.14 7.20
C GLU A 67 -3.33 0.67 6.70
N GLU A 68 -4.05 1.54 6.03
CA GLU A 68 -5.37 1.17 5.52
C GLU A 68 -5.29 0.28 4.29
N LEU A 69 -4.34 0.55 3.40
CA LEU A 69 -4.19 -0.25 2.19
C LEU A 69 -3.88 -1.71 2.52
N PHE A 70 -2.95 -1.95 3.43
CA PHE A 70 -2.47 -3.29 3.75
C PHE A 70 -3.09 -3.90 4.99
N LYS A 71 -4.07 -3.23 5.58
CA LYS A 71 -4.65 -3.64 6.86
C LYS A 71 -5.06 -5.11 6.91
N ASN A 72 -5.84 -5.54 5.94
CA ASN A 72 -6.38 -6.89 5.94
C ASN A 72 -5.33 -7.95 5.61
N VAL A 73 -4.48 -7.67 4.64
CA VAL A 73 -3.47 -8.64 4.22
C VAL A 73 -2.38 -8.82 5.28
N VAL A 74 -2.00 -7.74 5.98
CA VAL A 74 -1.02 -7.85 7.07
C VAL A 74 -1.62 -8.61 8.25
N LYS A 75 -2.88 -8.37 8.60
CA LYS A 75 -3.54 -9.12 9.66
C LYS A 75 -3.63 -10.60 9.34
N LYS A 76 -3.87 -10.92 8.09
CA LYS A 76 -3.99 -12.30 7.63
C LYS A 76 -2.64 -13.03 7.61
N LEU A 77 -1.61 -12.39 7.07
CA LEU A 77 -0.33 -13.01 6.79
C LEU A 77 0.71 -12.83 7.89
N GLY A 78 0.56 -11.81 8.72
CA GLY A 78 1.59 -11.43 9.68
C GLY A 78 2.72 -10.68 8.98
N ARG A 79 3.67 -10.17 9.76
CA ARG A 79 4.80 -9.40 9.22
C ARG A 79 5.61 -10.19 8.20
N GLU A 80 6.05 -11.38 8.60
CA GLU A 80 6.91 -12.19 7.75
C GLU A 80 6.18 -12.67 6.50
N GLY A 81 4.94 -13.10 6.65
CA GLY A 81 4.13 -13.55 5.53
C GLY A 81 3.86 -12.45 4.53
N PHE A 82 3.56 -11.25 5.03
CA PHE A 82 3.34 -10.11 4.16
C PHE A 82 4.61 -9.76 3.39
N LEU A 83 5.74 -9.65 4.08
CA LEU A 83 7.00 -9.26 3.44
C LEU A 83 7.50 -10.32 2.45
N ALA A 84 7.14 -11.58 2.68
CA ALA A 84 7.50 -12.64 1.75
C ALA A 84 6.67 -12.62 0.48
N LYS A 85 5.42 -12.16 0.58
CA LYS A 85 4.48 -12.21 -0.55
C LYS A 85 4.41 -10.88 -1.31
N PHE A 86 4.55 -9.77 -0.62
CA PHE A 86 4.44 -8.44 -1.21
C PHE A 86 5.81 -7.82 -1.42
N GLU A 87 6.04 -7.29 -2.62
CA GLU A 87 7.25 -6.54 -2.93
C GLU A 87 6.84 -5.14 -3.35
N LEU A 88 7.42 -4.13 -2.72
CA LEU A 88 7.19 -2.74 -3.09
C LEU A 88 8.40 -2.24 -3.86
N LYS A 89 8.14 -1.54 -4.95
CA LYS A 89 9.20 -0.97 -5.78
C LYS A 89 8.93 0.50 -6.03
N SER A 90 9.82 1.35 -5.57
CA SER A 90 9.79 2.77 -5.90
C SER A 90 10.52 2.97 -7.21
N ASN A 91 9.85 3.58 -8.19
CA ASN A 91 10.45 3.83 -9.49
C ASN A 91 11.32 5.09 -9.50
N GLY A 92 11.30 5.85 -8.41
CA GLY A 92 12.09 7.06 -8.23
C GLY A 92 12.96 6.98 -6.99
N ASP A 93 13.20 8.13 -6.39
CA ASP A 93 14.12 8.25 -5.26
C ASP A 93 13.47 8.06 -3.89
N TYR A 94 12.13 7.97 -3.85
CA TYR A 94 11.44 7.83 -2.58
C TYR A 94 11.75 6.49 -1.91
N ASP A 95 12.17 6.55 -0.65
CA ASP A 95 12.42 5.35 0.16
C ASP A 95 11.24 5.14 1.11
N PHE A 96 10.47 4.10 0.85
CA PHE A 96 9.23 3.80 1.58
C PHE A 96 9.43 2.93 2.83
N GLN A 97 10.65 2.46 3.08
CA GLN A 97 10.89 1.43 4.10
C GLN A 97 10.39 1.82 5.50
N GLU A 98 10.72 3.03 5.93
CA GLU A 98 10.38 3.47 7.28
C GLU A 98 8.87 3.58 7.45
N GLU A 99 8.18 4.20 6.50
CA GLU A 99 6.74 4.39 6.56
C GLU A 99 6.00 3.07 6.45
N LEU A 100 6.50 2.15 5.63
CA LEU A 100 5.91 0.83 5.50
C LEU A 100 6.01 0.05 6.80
N MET A 101 7.19 0.03 7.42
CA MET A 101 7.38 -0.69 8.67
C MET A 101 6.55 -0.10 9.79
N GLU A 102 6.43 1.22 9.85
CA GLU A 102 5.56 1.86 10.83
C GLU A 102 4.11 1.45 10.64
N ALA A 103 3.64 1.39 9.40
CA ALA A 103 2.27 0.97 9.10
C ALA A 103 2.03 -0.48 9.53
N ILE A 104 2.97 -1.37 9.23
CA ILE A 104 2.86 -2.77 9.64
C ILE A 104 2.77 -2.88 11.16
N ASP A 105 3.62 -2.16 11.88
CA ASP A 105 3.61 -2.16 13.34
C ASP A 105 2.27 -1.70 13.89
N ARG A 106 1.69 -0.64 13.33
CA ARG A 106 0.39 -0.14 13.75
C ARG A 106 -0.72 -1.15 13.54
N ILE A 107 -0.72 -1.81 12.38
CA ILE A 107 -1.73 -2.83 12.06
C ILE A 107 -1.64 -3.98 13.07
N LEU A 108 -0.45 -4.47 13.33
CA LEU A 108 -0.25 -5.61 14.22
C LEU A 108 -0.51 -5.25 15.68
N ASN A 109 -0.17 -4.04 16.10
CA ASN A 109 -0.46 -3.58 17.46
C ASN A 109 -1.96 -3.46 17.70
N ASP A 110 -2.70 -2.94 16.75
CA ASP A 110 -4.16 -2.86 16.85
C ASP A 110 -4.78 -4.24 16.99
N ALA A 111 -4.32 -5.19 16.18
CA ALA A 111 -4.81 -6.56 16.24
C ALA A 111 -4.51 -7.20 17.59
N THR A 112 -3.35 -6.91 18.17
CA THR A 112 -2.94 -7.43 19.47
C THR A 112 -3.73 -6.78 20.59
N ALA A 113 -3.99 -5.47 20.49
CA ALA A 113 -4.71 -4.73 21.51
C ALA A 113 -6.16 -5.19 21.67
N ILE A 114 -6.76 -5.69 20.60
CA ILE A 114 -8.13 -6.17 20.61
C ILE A 114 -8.20 -7.58 21.21
N GLY A 115 -7.19 -8.34 20.99
CA GLY A 115 -7.10 -9.71 21.50
C GLY A 115 -6.63 -9.75 22.91
#